data_fdaea0e62d1b3687ab952cd9c5c4e78e
#
_entry.id   fdaea0e62d1b3687ab952cd9c5c4e78e
#
_cell.length_a   1.000
_cell.length_b   1.000
_cell.length_c   1.000
_cell.angle_alpha   90.00
_cell.angle_beta   90.00
_cell.angle_gamma   90.00
#
_symmetry.space_group_name_H-M   'P 1'
#
loop_
_entity.id
_entity.type
_entity.pdbx_description
1 polymer ?
#
loop_
_entity_poly.entity_id
_entity_poly.type
_entity_poly.pdbx_seq_one_letter_code
_entity_poly.pdbx_strand_id
1 'polypeptide(L)'
;MDVKEFDRRYCEGFNDQQLAAVHAEEGAVLLLAVPGSGKTTVLIARLGYLILCQGVDPAKILTMTYTVAATGEMRRRFGARFGEEYGKAMTISTINSLAMKIIGYYARNYGRRAAFTQVEDKEAVRILGQIYREVNRDFATEAAIRDLRTAITYVKNQMLTPEELEEADLGVDHLPEIYGKYNEALRAMGRMDYDDQMTYAYTILKGYPGVLDHFRRQFTHICVDESQDTSR
;
A
#
# COMPACT_ATOMS: atom_id res chain seq x y z
N MET A 1 28.72 4.05 12.47
CA MET A 1 28.58 4.84 13.72
C MET A 1 28.36 3.87 14.88
N ASP A 2 28.92 4.13 16.04
CA ASP A 2 28.64 3.36 17.26
C ASP A 2 27.24 3.68 17.79
N VAL A 3 26.55 2.69 18.38
CA VAL A 3 25.15 2.79 18.87
C VAL A 3 25.01 3.89 19.95
N LYS A 4 25.94 3.98 20.90
CA LYS A 4 25.90 5.00 21.95
C LYS A 4 26.03 6.41 21.40
N GLU A 5 26.85 6.58 20.36
CA GLU A 5 27.00 7.85 19.67
C GLU A 5 25.72 8.20 18.89
N PHE A 6 25.11 7.20 18.24
CA PHE A 6 23.85 7.37 17.55
C PHE A 6 22.74 7.82 18.50
N ASP A 7 22.57 7.14 19.63
CA ASP A 7 21.55 7.46 20.62
C ASP A 7 21.71 8.88 21.16
N ARG A 8 22.94 9.24 21.55
CA ARG A 8 23.23 10.60 22.03
C ARG A 8 22.89 11.69 21.00
N ARG A 9 23.14 11.40 19.71
CA ARG A 9 22.99 12.40 18.65
C ARG A 9 21.58 12.44 18.06
N TYR A 10 20.91 11.28 17.98
CA TYR A 10 19.68 11.15 17.23
C TYR A 10 18.47 10.64 18.04
N CYS A 11 18.68 10.18 19.27
CA CYS A 11 17.61 9.65 20.11
C CYS A 11 17.47 10.42 21.44
N GLU A 12 17.98 11.64 21.51
CA GLU A 12 17.81 12.47 22.69
C GLU A 12 16.33 12.65 23.02
N GLY A 13 15.94 12.38 24.27
CA GLY A 13 14.57 12.44 24.75
C GLY A 13 13.70 11.23 24.44
N PHE A 14 14.25 10.19 23.83
CA PHE A 14 13.52 8.91 23.63
C PHE A 14 13.46 8.15 24.95
N ASN A 15 12.29 7.53 25.21
CA ASN A 15 12.15 6.59 26.31
C ASN A 15 12.66 5.20 25.92
N ASP A 16 12.77 4.28 26.90
CA ASP A 16 13.30 2.93 26.72
C ASP A 16 12.54 2.13 25.66
N GLN A 17 11.21 2.28 25.56
CA GLN A 17 10.38 1.58 24.56
C GLN A 17 10.65 2.11 23.15
N GLN A 18 10.83 3.42 23.00
CA GLN A 18 11.20 4.03 21.72
C GLN A 18 12.60 3.61 21.28
N LEU A 19 13.57 3.57 22.22
CA LEU A 19 14.91 3.05 21.95
C LEU A 19 14.89 1.58 21.57
N ALA A 20 14.13 0.75 22.28
CA ALA A 20 13.95 -0.67 21.92
C ALA A 20 13.38 -0.85 20.50
N ALA A 21 12.44 0.00 20.08
CA ALA A 21 11.89 -0.03 18.73
C ALA A 21 12.91 0.43 17.66
N VAL A 22 13.77 1.41 17.99
CA VAL A 22 14.85 1.85 17.09
C VAL A 22 15.88 0.73 16.90
N HIS A 23 16.26 0.04 17.97
CA HIS A 23 17.35 -0.94 17.98
C HIS A 23 16.90 -2.37 17.64
N ALA A 24 15.61 -2.63 17.48
CA ALA A 24 15.14 -3.99 17.16
C ALA A 24 15.86 -4.54 15.92
N GLU A 25 16.54 -5.68 16.05
CA GLU A 25 17.47 -6.18 15.02
C GLU A 25 16.80 -7.18 14.08
N GLU A 26 16.01 -8.11 14.58
CA GLU A 26 15.47 -9.23 13.80
C GLU A 26 13.96 -9.38 13.92
N GLY A 27 13.34 -9.92 12.86
CA GLY A 27 11.96 -10.29 12.84
C GLY A 27 11.00 -9.13 12.54
N ALA A 28 9.71 -9.42 12.71
CA ALA A 28 8.65 -8.44 12.55
C ALA A 28 8.48 -7.65 13.87
N VAL A 29 8.55 -6.33 13.78
CA VAL A 29 8.40 -5.43 14.93
C VAL A 29 7.14 -4.59 14.74
N LEU A 30 6.20 -4.68 15.67
CA LEU A 30 4.99 -3.85 15.71
C LEU A 30 5.13 -2.81 16.83
N LEU A 31 5.19 -1.53 16.46
CA LEU A 31 5.18 -0.41 17.40
C LEU A 31 3.75 0.07 17.66
N LEU A 32 3.19 -0.34 18.80
CA LEU A 32 1.90 0.16 19.26
C LEU A 32 2.09 1.43 20.08
N ALA A 33 1.47 2.51 19.65
CA ALA A 33 1.62 3.78 20.31
C ALA A 33 0.40 4.69 20.06
N VAL A 34 0.04 5.49 21.07
CA VAL A 34 -1.07 6.43 20.96
C VAL A 34 -0.77 7.56 19.96
N PRO A 35 -1.80 8.21 19.40
CA PRO A 35 -1.61 9.40 18.56
C PRO A 35 -0.74 10.46 19.27
N GLY A 36 0.17 11.07 18.53
CA GLY A 36 1.07 12.10 19.08
C GLY A 36 2.28 11.60 19.87
N SER A 37 2.43 10.29 20.08
CA SER A 37 3.58 9.70 20.82
C SER A 37 4.91 9.68 20.07
N GLY A 38 4.95 10.24 18.87
CA GLY A 38 6.19 10.29 18.07
C GLY A 38 6.48 9.06 17.21
N LYS A 39 5.49 8.21 16.87
CA LYS A 39 5.65 7.02 16.02
C LYS A 39 6.54 7.27 14.79
N THR A 40 6.21 8.27 14.00
CA THR A 40 6.98 8.62 12.79
C THR A 40 8.40 9.09 13.13
N THR A 41 8.61 9.73 14.29
CA THR A 41 9.95 10.15 14.75
C THR A 41 10.80 8.93 15.10
N VAL A 42 10.21 7.93 15.76
CA VAL A 42 10.88 6.65 16.07
C VAL A 42 11.20 5.89 14.78
N LEU A 43 10.24 5.84 13.83
CA LEU A 43 10.47 5.19 12.53
C LEU A 43 11.62 5.85 11.77
N ILE A 44 11.66 7.19 11.71
CA ILE A 44 12.76 7.94 11.08
C ILE A 44 14.10 7.66 11.77
N ALA A 45 14.13 7.59 13.10
CA ALA A 45 15.34 7.24 13.84
C ALA A 45 15.79 5.81 13.55
N ARG A 46 14.84 4.85 13.49
CA ARG A 46 15.14 3.46 13.10
C ARG A 46 15.76 3.35 11.71
N LEU A 47 15.21 4.07 10.72
CA LEU A 47 15.80 4.11 9.37
C LEU A 47 17.24 4.62 9.39
N GLY A 48 17.51 5.67 10.18
CA GLY A 48 18.88 6.19 10.39
C GLY A 48 19.79 5.17 11.08
N TYR A 49 19.29 4.46 12.08
CA TYR A 49 20.01 3.40 12.80
C TYR A 49 20.41 2.25 11.86
N LEU A 50 19.47 1.76 11.03
CA LEU A 50 19.76 0.72 10.05
C LEU A 50 20.90 1.12 9.10
N ILE A 51 20.91 2.36 8.65
CA ILE A 51 21.92 2.85 7.71
C ILE A 51 23.25 3.12 8.42
N LEU A 52 23.23 3.89 9.52
CA LEU A 52 24.46 4.43 10.13
C LEU A 52 25.14 3.46 11.11
N CYS A 53 24.37 2.61 11.80
CA CYS A 53 24.90 1.66 12.79
C CYS A 53 24.98 0.24 12.22
N GLN A 54 23.94 -0.22 11.51
CA GLN A 54 23.92 -1.58 10.96
C GLN A 54 24.55 -1.68 9.55
N GLY A 55 24.85 -0.54 8.91
CA GLY A 55 25.48 -0.52 7.58
C GLY A 55 24.54 -1.01 6.45
N VAL A 56 23.24 -0.94 6.66
CA VAL A 56 22.27 -1.33 5.64
C VAL A 56 22.33 -0.34 4.48
N ASP A 57 22.48 -0.87 3.26
CA ASP A 57 22.39 -0.07 2.05
C ASP A 57 21.00 0.62 1.96
N PRO A 58 20.93 1.94 1.90
CA PRO A 58 19.66 2.66 1.79
C PRO A 58 18.77 2.18 0.62
N ALA A 59 19.36 1.74 -0.48
CA ALA A 59 18.63 1.20 -1.62
C ALA A 59 17.89 -0.12 -1.31
N LYS A 60 18.25 -0.80 -0.21
CA LYS A 60 17.63 -2.02 0.29
C LYS A 60 16.47 -1.75 1.26
N ILE A 61 16.19 -0.50 1.56
CA ILE A 61 15.13 -0.11 2.49
C ILE A 61 13.92 0.36 1.71
N LEU A 62 12.77 -0.26 1.98
CA LEU A 62 11.46 0.16 1.54
C LEU A 62 10.68 0.73 2.72
N THR A 63 10.24 1.96 2.61
CA THR A 63 9.32 2.57 3.58
C THR A 63 8.00 2.86 2.91
N MET A 64 6.94 2.31 3.45
CA MET A 64 5.58 2.51 2.94
C MET A 64 4.81 3.48 3.82
N THR A 65 4.06 4.37 3.17
CA THR A 65 3.15 5.33 3.79
C THR A 65 1.78 5.25 3.12
N TYR A 66 0.76 5.78 3.77
CA TYR A 66 -0.59 5.75 3.23
C TYR A 66 -0.83 6.79 2.12
N THR A 67 -0.26 7.98 2.25
CA THR A 67 -0.49 9.09 1.30
C THR A 67 0.79 9.59 0.63
N VAL A 68 0.63 10.20 -0.54
CA VAL A 68 1.74 10.88 -1.26
C VAL A 68 2.31 12.03 -0.41
N ALA A 69 1.47 12.76 0.30
CA ALA A 69 1.90 13.84 1.20
C ALA A 69 2.80 13.30 2.33
N ALA A 70 2.41 12.17 2.96
CA ALA A 70 3.21 11.52 4.00
C ALA A 70 4.57 11.02 3.46
N THR A 71 4.62 10.50 2.22
CA THR A 71 5.88 10.13 1.55
C THR A 71 6.83 11.30 1.43
N GLY A 72 6.33 12.45 0.99
CA GLY A 72 7.12 13.69 0.84
C GLY A 72 7.63 14.20 2.19
N GLU A 73 6.75 14.24 3.19
CA GLU A 73 7.09 14.69 4.54
C GLU A 73 8.12 13.76 5.20
N MET A 74 7.96 12.45 5.09
CA MET A 74 8.92 11.48 5.64
C MET A 74 10.30 11.66 5.00
N ARG A 75 10.35 11.82 3.66
CA ARG A 75 11.61 12.06 2.94
C ARG A 75 12.28 13.35 3.40
N ARG A 76 11.52 14.43 3.53
CA ARG A 76 12.00 15.73 4.00
C ARG A 76 12.56 15.64 5.42
N ARG A 77 11.81 15.02 6.35
CA ARG A 77 12.23 14.87 7.75
C ARG A 77 13.46 13.98 7.88
N PHE A 78 13.48 12.88 7.13
CA PHE A 78 14.64 11.98 7.12
C PHE A 78 15.88 12.68 6.56
N GLY A 79 15.77 13.34 5.41
CA GLY A 79 16.89 14.07 4.78
C GLY A 79 17.45 15.19 5.65
N ALA A 80 16.57 15.96 6.31
CA ALA A 80 16.99 16.99 7.25
C ALA A 80 17.78 16.46 8.47
N ARG A 81 17.52 15.21 8.88
CA ARG A 81 18.14 14.63 10.07
C ARG A 81 19.40 13.81 9.77
N PHE A 82 19.41 13.09 8.66
CA PHE A 82 20.46 12.10 8.33
C PHE A 82 21.23 12.39 7.04
N GLY A 83 20.77 13.31 6.23
CA GLY A 83 21.33 13.65 4.93
C GLY A 83 20.40 13.32 3.77
N GLU A 84 20.33 14.23 2.81
CA GLU A 84 19.43 14.09 1.66
C GLU A 84 19.81 12.93 0.73
N GLU A 85 21.09 12.60 0.65
CA GLU A 85 21.60 11.51 -0.19
C GLU A 85 21.01 10.15 0.23
N TYR A 86 20.91 9.87 1.51
CA TYR A 86 20.28 8.64 2.01
C TYR A 86 18.77 8.65 1.75
N GLY A 87 18.12 9.82 1.95
CA GLY A 87 16.68 9.96 1.67
C GLY A 87 16.31 9.79 0.19
N LYS A 88 17.24 10.14 -0.72
CA LYS A 88 17.08 9.91 -2.16
C LYS A 88 17.35 8.46 -2.56
N ALA A 89 18.28 7.80 -1.89
CA ALA A 89 18.63 6.41 -2.17
C ALA A 89 17.57 5.42 -1.70
N MET A 90 16.87 5.69 -0.57
CA MET A 90 15.78 4.86 -0.08
C MET A 90 14.54 4.91 -0.97
N THR A 91 13.81 3.80 -1.01
CA THR A 91 12.46 3.78 -1.58
C THR A 91 11.45 4.16 -0.51
N ILE A 92 10.90 5.37 -0.60
CA ILE A 92 9.74 5.81 0.21
C ILE A 92 8.57 5.94 -0.75
N SER A 93 7.49 5.19 -0.53
CA SER A 93 6.41 5.03 -1.51
C SER A 93 5.06 4.80 -0.82
N THR A 94 3.97 5.13 -1.48
CA THR A 94 2.66 4.64 -1.05
C THR A 94 2.50 3.17 -1.44
N ILE A 95 1.59 2.47 -0.75
CA ILE A 95 1.27 1.05 -1.04
C ILE A 95 0.84 0.90 -2.51
N ASN A 96 -0.05 1.77 -3.01
CA ASN A 96 -0.50 1.72 -4.40
C ASN A 96 0.62 1.99 -5.41
N SER A 97 1.54 2.91 -5.10
CA SER A 97 2.71 3.16 -5.96
C SER A 97 3.63 1.95 -6.02
N LEU A 98 3.78 1.20 -4.92
CA LEU A 98 4.52 -0.06 -4.91
C LEU A 98 3.79 -1.13 -5.72
N ALA A 99 2.47 -1.26 -5.55
CA ALA A 99 1.65 -2.18 -6.33
C ALA A 99 1.83 -1.95 -7.84
N MET A 100 1.78 -0.69 -8.28
CA MET A 100 2.02 -0.33 -9.69
C MET A 100 3.44 -0.65 -10.16
N LYS A 101 4.46 -0.54 -9.30
CA LYS A 101 5.83 -0.98 -9.63
C LYS A 101 5.90 -2.49 -9.86
N ILE A 102 5.22 -3.28 -9.00
CA ILE A 102 5.15 -4.74 -9.13
C ILE A 102 4.45 -5.14 -10.43
N ILE A 103 3.28 -4.56 -10.71
CA ILE A 103 2.52 -4.80 -11.95
C ILE A 103 3.36 -4.42 -13.18
N GLY A 104 4.01 -3.24 -13.15
CA GLY A 104 4.86 -2.79 -14.24
C GLY A 104 6.10 -3.66 -14.47
N TYR A 105 6.73 -4.16 -13.40
CA TYR A 105 7.83 -5.11 -13.50
C TYR A 105 7.36 -6.42 -14.15
N TYR A 106 6.24 -6.97 -13.68
CA TYR A 106 5.64 -8.18 -14.23
C TYR A 106 5.32 -8.02 -15.73
N ALA A 107 4.65 -6.92 -16.09
CA ALA A 107 4.29 -6.66 -17.49
C ALA A 107 5.50 -6.63 -18.42
N ARG A 108 6.58 -5.98 -18.01
CA ARG A 108 7.81 -5.87 -18.82
C ARG A 108 8.56 -7.21 -18.97
N ASN A 109 8.58 -8.02 -17.91
CA ASN A 109 9.44 -9.22 -17.89
C ASN A 109 8.71 -10.50 -18.32
N TYR A 110 7.38 -10.52 -18.27
CA TYR A 110 6.58 -11.71 -18.60
C TYR A 110 5.70 -11.51 -19.84
N GLY A 111 5.95 -10.44 -20.61
CA GLY A 111 5.37 -10.24 -21.94
C GLY A 111 3.86 -9.96 -21.98
N ARG A 112 3.25 -9.72 -20.82
CA ARG A 112 1.84 -9.33 -20.79
C ARG A 112 1.75 -7.82 -20.94
N ARG A 113 1.12 -7.36 -22.02
CA ARG A 113 0.74 -5.94 -22.17
C ARG A 113 -0.34 -5.58 -21.13
N ALA A 114 0.06 -5.43 -19.89
CA ALA A 114 -0.77 -4.82 -18.86
C ALA A 114 -0.57 -3.30 -18.94
N ALA A 115 -1.02 -2.69 -20.02
CA ALA A 115 -1.23 -1.25 -20.06
C ALA A 115 -2.57 -0.95 -19.35
N PHE A 116 -2.68 -1.37 -18.09
CA PHE A 116 -3.80 -0.93 -17.27
C PHE A 116 -3.50 0.48 -16.79
N THR A 117 -4.40 1.40 -17.07
CA THR A 117 -4.39 2.74 -16.50
C THR A 117 -5.46 2.83 -15.42
N GLN A 118 -5.22 3.69 -14.45
CA GLN A 118 -6.19 3.90 -13.39
C GLN A 118 -7.46 4.55 -13.94
N VAL A 119 -8.62 4.04 -13.52
CA VAL A 119 -9.90 4.69 -13.77
C VAL A 119 -10.05 5.91 -12.86
N GLU A 120 -10.52 7.01 -13.39
CA GLU A 120 -10.83 8.19 -12.58
C GLU A 120 -12.15 8.00 -11.81
N ASP A 121 -12.26 8.59 -10.62
CA ASP A 121 -13.45 8.47 -9.76
C ASP A 121 -14.76 8.81 -10.49
N LYS A 122 -14.77 9.88 -11.28
CA LYS A 122 -15.96 10.28 -12.05
C LYS A 122 -16.33 9.26 -13.11
N GLU A 123 -15.34 8.65 -13.75
CA GLU A 123 -15.53 7.60 -14.75
C GLU A 123 -16.07 6.32 -14.08
N ALA A 124 -15.50 5.93 -12.94
CA ALA A 124 -15.96 4.77 -12.15
C ALA A 124 -17.43 4.93 -11.72
N VAL A 125 -17.80 6.10 -11.18
CA VAL A 125 -19.17 6.43 -10.80
C VAL A 125 -20.13 6.34 -12.01
N ARG A 126 -19.72 6.86 -13.16
CA ARG A 126 -20.54 6.80 -14.39
C ARG A 126 -20.75 5.35 -14.84
N ILE A 127 -19.71 4.54 -14.82
CA ILE A 127 -19.78 3.11 -15.20
C ILE A 127 -20.72 2.38 -14.25
N LEU A 128 -20.54 2.55 -12.93
CA LEU A 128 -21.40 1.93 -11.93
C LEU A 128 -22.85 2.35 -12.05
N GLY A 129 -23.12 3.64 -12.32
CA GLY A 129 -24.49 4.13 -12.55
C GLY A 129 -25.16 3.53 -13.78
N GLN A 130 -24.39 3.29 -14.85
CA GLN A 130 -24.90 2.61 -16.04
C GLN A 130 -25.23 1.13 -15.77
N ILE A 131 -24.32 0.42 -15.09
CA ILE A 131 -24.51 -0.99 -14.73
C ILE A 131 -25.68 -1.16 -13.75
N TYR A 132 -25.76 -0.30 -12.73
CA TYR A 132 -26.87 -0.30 -11.78
C TYR A 132 -28.22 -0.17 -12.48
N ARG A 133 -28.35 0.80 -13.42
CA ARG A 133 -29.56 0.99 -14.21
C ARG A 133 -29.90 -0.23 -15.08
N GLU A 134 -28.90 -0.87 -15.65
CA GLU A 134 -29.09 -2.07 -16.47
C GLU A 134 -29.62 -3.24 -15.63
N VAL A 135 -29.04 -3.47 -14.46
CA VAL A 135 -29.37 -4.61 -13.59
C VAL A 135 -30.68 -4.37 -12.84
N ASN A 136 -30.85 -3.21 -12.21
CA ASN A 136 -32.00 -2.90 -11.36
C ASN A 136 -33.17 -2.27 -12.13
N ARG A 137 -32.97 -1.91 -13.40
CA ARG A 137 -33.97 -1.21 -14.26
C ARG A 137 -34.45 0.10 -13.65
N ASP A 138 -33.63 0.74 -12.83
CA ASP A 138 -33.91 1.99 -12.13
C ASP A 138 -32.62 2.86 -12.07
N PHE A 139 -32.79 4.15 -11.81
CA PHE A 139 -31.65 5.07 -11.67
C PHE A 139 -31.05 4.97 -10.26
N ALA A 140 -29.72 4.85 -10.19
CA ALA A 140 -29.00 4.88 -8.93
C ALA A 140 -29.06 6.28 -8.30
N THR A 141 -29.41 6.34 -7.02
CA THR A 141 -29.20 7.55 -6.22
C THR A 141 -27.72 7.71 -5.87
N GLU A 142 -27.31 8.90 -5.47
CA GLU A 142 -25.92 9.12 -4.97
C GLU A 142 -25.59 8.22 -3.77
N ALA A 143 -26.56 7.96 -2.89
CA ALA A 143 -26.41 7.04 -1.77
C ALA A 143 -26.17 5.60 -2.27
N ALA A 144 -26.99 5.11 -3.19
CA ALA A 144 -26.84 3.77 -3.75
C ALA A 144 -25.46 3.57 -4.43
N ILE A 145 -24.96 4.58 -5.16
CA ILE A 145 -23.62 4.50 -5.76
C ILE A 145 -22.52 4.48 -4.69
N ARG A 146 -22.67 5.26 -3.63
CA ARG A 146 -21.69 5.26 -2.51
C ARG A 146 -21.66 3.91 -1.81
N ASP A 147 -22.84 3.35 -1.50
CA ASP A 147 -22.96 2.07 -0.82
C ASP A 147 -22.41 0.94 -1.70
N LEU A 148 -22.72 0.96 -2.99
CA LEU A 148 -22.19 0.04 -3.99
C LEU A 148 -20.64 0.10 -4.06
N ARG A 149 -20.07 1.30 -4.10
CA ARG A 149 -18.59 1.48 -4.09
C ARG A 149 -17.97 0.90 -2.82
N THR A 150 -18.59 1.16 -1.66
CA THR A 150 -18.13 0.62 -0.38
C THR A 150 -18.16 -0.90 -0.38
N ALA A 151 -19.24 -1.51 -0.88
CA ALA A 151 -19.36 -2.95 -0.99
C ALA A 151 -18.31 -3.54 -1.96
N ILE A 152 -18.08 -2.93 -3.13
CA ILE A 152 -17.05 -3.36 -4.10
C ILE A 152 -15.65 -3.27 -3.48
N THR A 153 -15.33 -2.16 -2.80
CA THR A 153 -14.06 -2.01 -2.08
C THR A 153 -13.88 -3.10 -1.02
N TYR A 154 -14.93 -3.42 -0.27
CA TYR A 154 -14.91 -4.51 0.70
C TYR A 154 -14.63 -5.86 0.04
N VAL A 155 -15.37 -6.20 -1.02
CA VAL A 155 -15.19 -7.45 -1.78
C VAL A 155 -13.74 -7.61 -2.27
N LYS A 156 -13.19 -6.55 -2.85
CA LYS A 156 -11.81 -6.55 -3.37
C LYS A 156 -10.77 -6.67 -2.25
N ASN A 157 -10.92 -5.90 -1.18
CA ASN A 157 -9.97 -5.89 -0.06
C ASN A 157 -10.00 -7.19 0.76
N GLN A 158 -11.18 -7.83 0.90
CA GLN A 158 -11.29 -9.13 1.52
C GLN A 158 -10.94 -10.26 0.54
N MET A 159 -10.77 -9.96 -0.75
CA MET A 159 -10.50 -10.93 -1.82
C MET A 159 -11.54 -12.07 -1.85
N LEU A 160 -12.82 -11.72 -1.66
CA LEU A 160 -13.90 -12.71 -1.62
C LEU A 160 -13.94 -13.52 -2.91
N THR A 161 -14.10 -14.83 -2.77
CA THR A 161 -14.38 -15.70 -3.91
C THR A 161 -15.80 -15.44 -4.45
N PRO A 162 -16.14 -15.88 -5.68
CA PRO A 162 -17.50 -15.75 -6.18
C PRO A 162 -18.55 -16.38 -5.25
N GLU A 163 -18.23 -17.53 -4.65
CA GLU A 163 -19.11 -18.24 -3.74
C GLU A 163 -19.32 -17.43 -2.44
N GLU A 164 -18.24 -16.91 -1.85
CA GLU A 164 -18.32 -16.06 -0.66
C GLU A 164 -19.07 -14.75 -0.93
N LEU A 165 -18.95 -14.20 -2.16
CA LEU A 165 -19.68 -13.00 -2.56
C LEU A 165 -21.19 -13.25 -2.71
N GLU A 166 -21.59 -14.41 -3.23
CA GLU A 166 -23.02 -14.79 -3.32
C GLU A 166 -23.65 -14.99 -1.94
N GLU A 167 -22.88 -15.43 -0.95
CA GLU A 167 -23.33 -15.64 0.43
C GLU A 167 -23.27 -14.36 1.29
N ALA A 168 -22.50 -13.35 0.86
CA ALA A 168 -22.29 -12.12 1.63
C ALA A 168 -23.49 -11.17 1.53
N ASP A 169 -24.11 -10.88 2.67
CA ASP A 169 -25.08 -9.79 2.78
C ASP A 169 -24.37 -8.46 3.06
N LEU A 170 -24.10 -7.71 2.01
CA LEU A 170 -23.44 -6.39 2.08
C LEU A 170 -24.44 -5.22 1.91
N GLY A 171 -25.74 -5.49 2.02
CA GLY A 171 -26.78 -4.48 1.96
C GLY A 171 -26.96 -3.83 0.57
N VAL A 172 -26.49 -4.48 -0.50
CA VAL A 172 -26.60 -4.00 -1.88
C VAL A 172 -27.23 -5.09 -2.74
N ASP A 173 -28.39 -4.81 -3.30
CA ASP A 173 -29.11 -5.73 -4.18
C ASP A 173 -28.32 -6.03 -5.45
N HIS A 174 -28.32 -7.28 -5.88
CA HIS A 174 -27.64 -7.76 -7.09
C HIS A 174 -26.13 -7.45 -7.15
N LEU A 175 -25.48 -7.31 -5.98
CA LEU A 175 -24.04 -6.99 -5.89
C LEU A 175 -23.15 -7.94 -6.72
N PRO A 176 -23.31 -9.28 -6.69
CA PRO A 176 -22.48 -10.18 -7.48
C PRO A 176 -22.54 -9.90 -8.99
N GLU A 177 -23.74 -9.68 -9.53
CA GLU A 177 -23.93 -9.34 -10.96
C GLU A 177 -23.30 -7.99 -11.31
N ILE A 178 -23.56 -6.96 -10.48
CA ILE A 178 -23.02 -5.60 -10.68
C ILE A 178 -21.50 -5.63 -10.61
N TYR A 179 -20.92 -6.33 -9.63
CA TYR A 179 -19.48 -6.49 -9.47
C TYR A 179 -18.82 -7.18 -10.66
N GLY A 180 -19.44 -8.27 -11.16
CA GLY A 180 -18.98 -8.96 -12.36
C GLY A 180 -18.93 -8.04 -13.58
N LYS A 181 -20.04 -7.36 -13.88
CA LYS A 181 -20.14 -6.40 -14.99
C LYS A 181 -19.18 -5.23 -14.86
N TYR A 182 -18.96 -4.71 -13.65
CA TYR A 182 -17.99 -3.64 -13.39
C TYR A 182 -16.57 -4.07 -13.72
N ASN A 183 -16.15 -5.23 -13.24
CA ASN A 183 -14.83 -5.77 -13.54
C ASN A 183 -14.64 -6.06 -15.03
N GLU A 184 -15.67 -6.56 -15.73
CA GLU A 184 -15.64 -6.78 -17.18
C GLU A 184 -15.49 -5.44 -17.93
N ALA A 185 -16.24 -4.41 -17.54
CA ALA A 185 -16.15 -3.09 -18.13
C ALA A 185 -14.76 -2.47 -17.96
N LEU A 186 -14.17 -2.56 -16.76
CA LEU A 186 -12.80 -2.08 -16.52
C LEU A 186 -11.77 -2.83 -17.37
N ARG A 187 -11.87 -4.16 -17.44
CA ARG A 187 -10.98 -5.00 -18.25
C ARG A 187 -11.07 -4.67 -19.73
N ALA A 188 -12.29 -4.50 -20.26
CA ALA A 188 -12.52 -4.16 -21.65
C ALA A 188 -11.90 -2.82 -22.05
N MET A 189 -11.87 -1.87 -21.11
CA MET A 189 -11.23 -0.55 -21.29
C MET A 189 -9.73 -0.53 -20.98
N GLY A 190 -9.14 -1.64 -20.51
CA GLY A 190 -7.76 -1.65 -20.01
C GLY A 190 -7.57 -0.76 -18.78
N ARG A 191 -8.59 -0.65 -17.94
CA ARG A 191 -8.59 0.16 -16.71
C ARG A 191 -8.53 -0.72 -15.48
N MET A 192 -8.08 -0.14 -14.37
CA MET A 192 -8.16 -0.71 -13.03
C MET A 192 -8.45 0.40 -12.02
N ASP A 193 -9.13 0.08 -10.94
CA ASP A 193 -9.27 0.99 -9.80
C ASP A 193 -8.14 0.80 -8.76
N TYR A 194 -8.18 1.55 -7.66
CA TYR A 194 -7.15 1.48 -6.62
C TYR A 194 -7.10 0.11 -5.93
N ASP A 195 -8.26 -0.50 -5.70
CA ASP A 195 -8.35 -1.81 -5.03
C ASP A 195 -7.82 -2.92 -5.95
N ASP A 196 -8.07 -2.82 -7.28
CA ASP A 196 -7.48 -3.72 -8.28
C ASP A 196 -5.96 -3.69 -8.28
N GLN A 197 -5.33 -2.52 -8.07
CA GLN A 197 -3.88 -2.42 -8.04
C GLN A 197 -3.29 -3.30 -6.94
N MET A 198 -3.90 -3.31 -5.77
CA MET A 198 -3.44 -4.11 -4.63
C MET A 198 -3.67 -5.60 -4.86
N THR A 199 -4.88 -5.99 -5.27
CA THR A 199 -5.22 -7.39 -5.58
C THR A 199 -4.36 -7.97 -6.71
N TYR A 200 -4.10 -7.22 -7.76
CA TYR A 200 -3.23 -7.67 -8.86
C TYR A 200 -1.79 -7.82 -8.41
N ALA A 201 -1.24 -6.84 -7.67
CA ALA A 201 0.12 -6.94 -7.14
C ALA A 201 0.28 -8.17 -6.23
N TYR A 202 -0.68 -8.41 -5.34
CA TYR A 202 -0.71 -9.60 -4.49
C TYR A 202 -0.76 -10.90 -5.31
N THR A 203 -1.67 -10.99 -6.27
CA THR A 203 -1.83 -12.16 -7.15
C THR A 203 -0.56 -12.44 -7.95
N ILE A 204 0.10 -11.39 -8.45
CA ILE A 204 1.37 -11.50 -9.16
C ILE A 204 2.46 -12.04 -8.22
N LEU A 205 2.61 -11.47 -7.02
CA LEU A 205 3.61 -11.93 -6.06
C LEU A 205 3.38 -13.38 -5.63
N LYS A 206 2.12 -13.79 -5.47
CA LYS A 206 1.75 -15.16 -5.11
C LYS A 206 1.97 -16.15 -6.25
N GLY A 207 1.64 -15.77 -7.47
CA GLY A 207 1.64 -16.65 -8.65
C GLY A 207 2.98 -16.70 -9.43
N TYR A 208 3.87 -15.73 -9.20
CA TYR A 208 5.12 -15.61 -9.95
C TYR A 208 6.33 -15.48 -9.01
N PRO A 209 6.91 -16.61 -8.56
CA PRO A 209 8.03 -16.62 -7.62
C PRO A 209 9.21 -15.75 -8.06
N GLY A 210 9.51 -15.68 -9.37
CA GLY A 210 10.59 -14.84 -9.88
C GLY A 210 10.35 -13.33 -9.68
N VAL A 211 9.10 -12.88 -9.67
CA VAL A 211 8.75 -11.49 -9.33
C VAL A 211 8.94 -11.26 -7.84
N LEU A 212 8.44 -12.16 -7.00
CA LEU A 212 8.58 -12.09 -5.55
C LEU A 212 10.07 -12.06 -5.16
N ASP A 213 10.89 -12.94 -5.73
CA ASP A 213 12.32 -13.00 -5.47
C ASP A 213 13.07 -11.75 -5.92
N HIS A 214 12.64 -11.11 -7.02
CA HIS A 214 13.19 -9.83 -7.45
C HIS A 214 13.00 -8.77 -6.37
N PHE A 215 11.77 -8.59 -5.87
CA PHE A 215 11.47 -7.58 -4.85
C PHE A 215 12.06 -7.92 -3.49
N ARG A 216 12.15 -9.21 -3.10
CA ARG A 216 12.85 -9.66 -1.88
C ARG A 216 14.34 -9.37 -1.91
N ARG A 217 14.98 -9.52 -3.08
CA ARG A 217 16.40 -9.16 -3.25
C ARG A 217 16.60 -7.65 -3.30
N GLN A 218 15.62 -6.91 -3.81
CA GLN A 218 15.66 -5.46 -3.83
C GLN A 218 15.48 -4.87 -2.44
N PHE A 219 14.53 -5.37 -1.65
CA PHE A 219 14.17 -4.83 -0.35
C PHE A 219 14.38 -5.87 0.75
N THR A 220 15.43 -5.68 1.54
CA THR A 220 15.73 -6.54 2.70
C THR A 220 15.10 -6.01 3.98
N HIS A 221 14.79 -4.72 4.04
CA HIS A 221 14.16 -4.06 5.18
C HIS A 221 12.90 -3.33 4.71
N ILE A 222 11.79 -3.62 5.35
CA ILE A 222 10.48 -3.03 5.04
C ILE A 222 9.95 -2.35 6.30
N CYS A 223 9.62 -1.08 6.18
CA CYS A 223 8.98 -0.29 7.22
C CYS A 223 7.62 0.20 6.73
N VAL A 224 6.60 0.12 7.58
CA VAL A 224 5.23 0.56 7.26
C VAL A 224 4.81 1.59 8.30
N ASP A 225 4.54 2.81 7.84
CA ASP A 225 3.93 3.85 8.67
C ASP A 225 2.41 3.71 8.61
N GLU A 226 1.72 4.00 9.72
CA GLU A 226 0.26 3.86 9.88
C GLU A 226 -0.25 2.46 9.48
N SER A 227 0.41 1.42 10.01
CA SER A 227 0.09 0.02 9.66
C SER A 227 -1.35 -0.40 9.98
N GLN A 228 -2.05 0.30 10.89
CA GLN A 228 -3.45 0.07 11.21
C GLN A 228 -4.40 0.40 10.04
N ASP A 229 -3.97 1.23 9.09
CA ASP A 229 -4.76 1.65 7.93
C ASP A 229 -4.57 0.71 6.73
N THR A 230 -3.71 -0.30 6.86
CA THR A 230 -3.50 -1.31 5.81
C THR A 230 -4.60 -2.36 5.84
N SER A 231 -5.13 -2.74 4.65
CA SER A 231 -5.98 -3.92 4.49
C SER A 231 -5.19 -5.21 4.77
N ARG A 232 -5.91 -6.29 4.96
CA ARG A 232 -5.33 -7.64 5.23
C ARG A 232 -4.42 -8.11 4.12
#